data_1851caafd2a1fdd9760638016b686ea0
#
_entry.id   1851caafd2a1fdd9760638016b686ea0
#
_cell.length_a   1.000
_cell.length_b   1.000
_cell.length_c   1.000
_cell.angle_alpha   90.00
_cell.angle_beta   90.00
_cell.angle_gamma   90.00
#
_symmetry.space_group_name_H-M   'P 1'
#
loop_
_entity.id
_entity.type
_entity.pdbx_description
1 polymer ?
#
loop_
_entity_poly.entity_id
_entity_poly.type
_entity_poly.pdbx_seq_one_letter_code
_entity_poly.pdbx_strand_id
1 'polypeptide(L)'
;MNKKVIVSTLAISALAVNVFAQGSNLGPNGTANGDASLIIGTNNTTTTSATSAFVAGTQNTVSAPNGIAFGTSNTVSGENGFAGGNDAKASGRNSFAFGSHAESLVEYTIAIGNQARTASYDSVAIGNGAFVSGESSVAFGRSNNVTGENSVAVGANNGTVSGGQSAVVGYNNKIGSQKEQLVFGSNSESNGQGALVFGTHAKSLATDALAFGNNTIADRANAVAIGTNAVTDDAVGVDGVDLNGTRHVFAGEQPGAVVSFGSKARTGAGGVAQYNRQLQNVSAGRVEADSLDAVNGSQLYAAYDEINTLGTKVRTNTSDISALQATSANHETRITNLENRQYIMAGEINNRINATDQRVNRLGASSAALAGLHPLDFNRNDKVSYAVSYGHYRNSNAVALGAFIRPNERLMIGVGATLGAENQYTINLAFKTGKGSDYLAEAKDAQSRISKLERLVDELTQEVAAQRRI
;
A
#
# COMPACT_ATOMS: atom_id res chain seq x y z
N MET A 1 -25.46 75.29 -12.71
CA MET A 1 -24.94 74.04 -13.30
C MET A 1 -25.48 73.91 -14.70
N ASN A 2 -24.58 73.85 -15.68
CA ASN A 2 -24.95 73.93 -17.11
C ASN A 2 -25.68 72.66 -17.53
N LYS A 3 -26.86 72.77 -18.15
CA LYS A 3 -27.65 71.67 -18.72
C LYS A 3 -26.83 70.74 -19.66
N LYS A 4 -25.80 71.26 -20.32
CA LYS A 4 -24.86 70.51 -21.14
C LYS A 4 -23.96 69.50 -20.35
N VAL A 5 -23.58 69.86 -19.12
CA VAL A 5 -22.75 68.98 -18.26
C VAL A 5 -23.60 67.81 -17.72
N ILE A 6 -24.89 68.10 -17.39
CA ILE A 6 -25.83 67.08 -16.90
C ILE A 6 -26.14 66.07 -17.99
N VAL A 7 -26.35 66.50 -19.27
CA VAL A 7 -26.62 65.61 -20.39
C VAL A 7 -25.39 64.80 -20.74
N SER A 8 -24.19 65.33 -20.67
CA SER A 8 -22.98 64.57 -20.92
C SER A 8 -22.66 63.54 -19.83
N THR A 9 -22.93 63.87 -18.58
CA THR A 9 -22.75 62.95 -17.46
C THR A 9 -23.78 61.82 -17.46
N LEU A 10 -25.07 62.14 -17.83
CA LEU A 10 -26.10 61.12 -17.99
C LEU A 10 -25.83 60.22 -19.20
N ALA A 11 -25.33 60.78 -20.31
CA ALA A 11 -24.99 60.00 -21.50
C ALA A 11 -23.77 59.07 -21.24
N ILE A 12 -22.79 59.52 -20.47
CA ILE A 12 -21.62 58.69 -20.09
C ILE A 12 -22.05 57.61 -19.11
N SER A 13 -22.93 57.90 -18.15
CA SER A 13 -23.44 56.88 -17.23
C SER A 13 -24.37 55.86 -17.88
N ALA A 14 -25.25 56.32 -18.85
CA ALA A 14 -26.06 55.41 -19.64
C ALA A 14 -25.22 54.56 -20.64
N LEU A 15 -24.16 55.12 -21.19
CA LEU A 15 -23.22 54.38 -22.05
C LEU A 15 -22.44 53.36 -21.22
N ALA A 16 -22.01 53.69 -20.00
CA ALA A 16 -21.33 52.77 -19.09
C ALA A 16 -22.24 51.60 -18.66
N VAL A 17 -23.51 51.84 -18.40
CA VAL A 17 -24.47 50.81 -18.00
C VAL A 17 -24.82 49.88 -19.19
N ASN A 18 -24.97 50.44 -20.41
CA ASN A 18 -25.21 49.65 -21.60
C ASN A 18 -24.00 48.80 -22.06
N VAL A 19 -22.77 49.27 -21.77
CA VAL A 19 -21.55 48.54 -22.09
C VAL A 19 -21.46 47.23 -21.30
N PHE A 20 -21.99 47.17 -20.09
CA PHE A 20 -22.00 45.91 -19.31
C PHE A 20 -23.24 45.02 -19.54
N ALA A 21 -24.32 45.54 -20.09
CA ALA A 21 -25.58 44.79 -20.32
C ALA A 21 -25.61 44.05 -21.68
N GLN A 22 -24.95 44.57 -22.71
CA GLN A 22 -24.96 44.02 -24.08
C GLN A 22 -23.61 43.42 -24.59
N GLY A 23 -22.64 43.29 -23.70
CA GLY A 23 -21.27 42.92 -24.10
C GLY A 23 -20.44 44.11 -24.60
N SER A 24 -19.19 44.19 -24.19
CA SER A 24 -18.26 45.26 -24.48
C SER A 24 -17.10 44.80 -25.35
N ASN A 25 -16.86 45.47 -26.44
CA ASN A 25 -15.73 45.21 -27.31
C ASN A 25 -14.73 46.40 -27.26
N LEU A 26 -13.52 46.14 -26.81
CA LEU A 26 -12.40 47.09 -26.71
C LEU A 26 -11.33 46.75 -27.75
N GLY A 27 -11.66 46.62 -29.01
CA GLY A 27 -10.70 46.32 -30.04
C GLY A 27 -11.30 46.29 -31.47
N PRO A 28 -10.46 46.34 -32.52
CA PRO A 28 -10.93 46.33 -33.87
C PRO A 28 -11.48 44.97 -34.32
N ASN A 29 -12.52 44.97 -35.12
CA ASN A 29 -13.16 43.81 -35.75
C ASN A 29 -13.64 42.71 -34.78
N GLY A 30 -13.80 42.99 -33.48
CA GLY A 30 -14.40 42.06 -32.54
C GLY A 30 -15.92 42.08 -32.58
N THR A 31 -16.59 40.99 -32.24
CA THR A 31 -18.03 40.88 -32.17
C THR A 31 -18.47 40.40 -30.77
N ALA A 32 -19.06 41.31 -30.00
CA ALA A 32 -19.56 41.02 -28.65
C ALA A 32 -21.06 40.80 -28.68
N ASN A 33 -21.51 39.57 -28.97
CA ASN A 33 -22.94 39.22 -29.04
C ASN A 33 -23.52 38.66 -27.73
N GLY A 34 -22.70 38.22 -26.80
CA GLY A 34 -23.13 37.68 -25.50
C GLY A 34 -23.38 38.82 -24.50
N ASP A 35 -24.47 38.73 -23.75
CA ASP A 35 -24.78 39.69 -22.68
C ASP A 35 -23.71 39.67 -21.58
N ALA A 36 -23.38 40.84 -21.06
CA ALA A 36 -22.34 41.04 -20.02
C ALA A 36 -20.93 40.53 -20.40
N SER A 37 -20.65 40.28 -21.68
CA SER A 37 -19.34 39.83 -22.14
C SER A 37 -18.35 40.99 -22.29
N LEU A 38 -17.07 40.74 -22.02
CA LEU A 38 -15.99 41.70 -22.23
C LEU A 38 -14.98 41.13 -23.24
N ILE A 39 -14.78 41.85 -24.32
CA ILE A 39 -13.81 41.51 -25.36
C ILE A 39 -12.70 42.56 -25.42
N ILE A 40 -11.46 42.15 -25.42
CA ILE A 40 -10.28 43.00 -25.54
C ILE A 40 -9.39 42.45 -26.69
N GLY A 41 -9.04 43.30 -27.65
CA GLY A 41 -8.11 42.91 -28.72
C GLY A 41 -8.79 42.78 -30.09
N THR A 42 -8.22 41.98 -31.00
CA THR A 42 -8.51 42.01 -32.40
C THR A 42 -9.22 40.74 -32.91
N ASN A 43 -10.27 40.86 -33.71
CA ASN A 43 -10.99 39.76 -34.37
C ASN A 43 -11.53 38.69 -33.39
N ASN A 44 -11.77 39.05 -32.14
CA ASN A 44 -12.40 38.15 -31.19
C ASN A 44 -13.92 38.10 -31.38
N THR A 45 -14.54 36.97 -31.11
CA THR A 45 -15.97 36.75 -31.29
C THR A 45 -16.63 36.08 -30.09
N THR A 46 -17.74 36.64 -29.60
CA THR A 46 -18.67 35.90 -28.73
C THR A 46 -19.99 35.69 -29.46
N THR A 47 -20.61 34.53 -29.26
CA THR A 47 -21.97 34.25 -29.71
C THR A 47 -22.99 34.81 -28.71
N THR A 48 -24.28 34.86 -29.09
CA THR A 48 -25.37 35.27 -28.20
C THR A 48 -25.52 34.39 -26.95
N SER A 49 -25.06 33.13 -27.03
CA SER A 49 -25.06 32.18 -25.89
C SER A 49 -23.91 32.40 -24.92
N ALA A 50 -22.89 33.16 -25.29
CA ALA A 50 -21.69 33.40 -24.49
C ALA A 50 -21.91 34.55 -23.47
N THR A 51 -22.87 34.40 -22.59
CA THR A 51 -23.16 35.39 -21.54
C THR A 51 -22.02 35.41 -20.53
N SER A 52 -21.66 36.60 -20.02
CA SER A 52 -20.57 36.80 -19.01
C SER A 52 -19.21 36.27 -19.48
N ALA A 53 -18.92 36.26 -20.74
CA ALA A 53 -17.66 35.79 -21.28
C ALA A 53 -16.57 36.87 -21.15
N PHE A 54 -15.32 36.40 -20.94
CA PHE A 54 -14.13 37.23 -21.00
C PHE A 54 -13.19 36.76 -22.12
N VAL A 55 -12.90 37.66 -23.04
CA VAL A 55 -12.06 37.34 -24.22
C VAL A 55 -10.96 38.37 -24.35
N ALA A 56 -9.70 37.95 -24.36
CA ALA A 56 -8.58 38.86 -24.57
C ALA A 56 -7.54 38.27 -25.53
N GLY A 57 -7.15 39.05 -26.52
CA GLY A 57 -6.14 38.66 -27.48
C GLY A 57 -6.61 38.79 -28.95
N THR A 58 -6.30 37.78 -29.81
CA THR A 58 -6.58 37.85 -31.24
C THR A 58 -7.26 36.57 -31.74
N GLN A 59 -8.33 36.72 -32.52
CA GLN A 59 -9.05 35.64 -33.21
C GLN A 59 -9.63 34.56 -32.24
N ASN A 60 -9.91 34.91 -31.01
CA ASN A 60 -10.51 33.98 -30.07
C ASN A 60 -12.04 33.90 -30.29
N THR A 61 -12.62 32.74 -30.07
CA THR A 61 -14.05 32.50 -30.18
C THR A 61 -14.60 31.91 -28.90
N VAL A 62 -15.62 32.54 -28.32
CA VAL A 62 -16.34 32.00 -27.15
C VAL A 62 -17.83 31.87 -27.51
N SER A 63 -18.36 30.67 -27.36
CA SER A 63 -19.76 30.33 -27.71
C SER A 63 -20.59 29.81 -26.54
N ALA A 64 -20.04 29.72 -25.37
CA ALA A 64 -20.72 29.23 -24.18
C ALA A 64 -20.69 30.23 -23.01
N PRO A 65 -21.64 30.17 -22.06
CA PRO A 65 -21.71 31.05 -20.90
C PRO A 65 -20.48 30.95 -20.03
N ASN A 66 -20.07 32.05 -19.41
CA ASN A 66 -18.93 32.16 -18.50
C ASN A 66 -17.60 31.69 -19.11
N GLY A 67 -17.51 31.66 -20.42
CA GLY A 67 -16.29 31.22 -21.11
C GLY A 67 -15.18 32.27 -21.06
N ILE A 68 -13.96 31.82 -20.89
CA ILE A 68 -12.75 32.67 -20.86
C ILE A 68 -11.80 32.24 -21.96
N ALA A 69 -11.42 33.17 -22.82
CA ALA A 69 -10.39 32.93 -23.85
C ALA A 69 -9.29 33.97 -23.75
N PHE A 70 -8.04 33.52 -23.72
CA PHE A 70 -6.87 34.38 -23.58
C PHE A 70 -5.73 33.97 -24.52
N GLY A 71 -5.35 34.84 -25.45
CA GLY A 71 -4.27 34.58 -26.39
C GLY A 71 -4.69 34.66 -27.86
N THR A 72 -4.34 33.68 -28.69
CA THR A 72 -4.58 33.71 -30.12
C THR A 72 -5.34 32.47 -30.59
N SER A 73 -6.38 32.66 -31.35
CA SER A 73 -7.17 31.59 -32.03
C SER A 73 -7.80 30.56 -31.10
N ASN A 74 -7.99 30.90 -29.82
CA ASN A 74 -8.55 29.97 -28.86
C ASN A 74 -10.06 29.84 -29.01
N THR A 75 -10.60 28.68 -28.75
CA THR A 75 -12.04 28.36 -28.84
C THR A 75 -12.58 27.87 -27.50
N VAL A 76 -13.64 28.49 -27.01
CA VAL A 76 -14.39 28.03 -25.84
C VAL A 76 -15.82 27.76 -26.26
N SER A 77 -16.22 26.51 -26.21
CA SER A 77 -17.59 26.07 -26.52
C SER A 77 -18.27 25.38 -25.30
N GLY A 78 -17.54 25.10 -24.24
CA GLY A 78 -18.07 24.57 -23.00
C GLY A 78 -18.42 25.67 -21.99
N GLU A 79 -19.54 25.53 -21.31
CA GLU A 79 -19.92 26.40 -20.19
C GLU A 79 -18.86 26.40 -19.10
N ASN A 80 -18.51 27.55 -18.55
CA ASN A 80 -17.41 27.75 -17.60
C ASN A 80 -16.05 27.28 -18.14
N GLY A 81 -15.89 27.23 -19.44
CA GLY A 81 -14.64 26.79 -20.09
C GLY A 81 -13.56 27.86 -20.05
N PHE A 82 -12.31 27.45 -19.95
CA PHE A 82 -11.13 28.31 -20.08
C PHE A 82 -10.21 27.83 -21.20
N ALA A 83 -9.94 28.66 -22.17
CA ALA A 83 -8.92 28.39 -23.18
C ALA A 83 -7.87 29.49 -23.22
N GLY A 84 -6.60 29.15 -23.03
CA GLY A 84 -5.49 30.09 -23.02
C GLY A 84 -4.28 29.60 -23.80
N GLY A 85 -3.70 30.47 -24.61
CA GLY A 85 -2.52 30.14 -25.42
C GLY A 85 -2.71 30.44 -26.91
N ASN A 86 -2.29 29.49 -27.76
CA ASN A 86 -2.47 29.56 -29.21
C ASN A 86 -3.22 28.33 -29.69
N ASP A 87 -4.38 28.53 -30.33
CA ASP A 87 -5.28 27.46 -30.84
C ASP A 87 -5.67 26.45 -29.74
N ALA A 88 -5.87 26.92 -28.49
CA ALA A 88 -6.40 26.10 -27.43
C ALA A 88 -7.91 25.95 -27.51
N LYS A 89 -8.43 24.76 -27.16
CA LYS A 89 -9.85 24.44 -27.22
C LYS A 89 -10.40 23.94 -25.89
N ALA A 90 -11.38 24.63 -25.31
CA ALA A 90 -12.14 24.23 -24.16
C ALA A 90 -13.59 23.93 -24.57
N SER A 91 -13.90 22.68 -24.87
CA SER A 91 -15.19 22.27 -25.44
C SER A 91 -16.16 21.69 -24.43
N GLY A 92 -15.65 21.05 -23.37
CA GLY A 92 -16.47 20.49 -22.28
C GLY A 92 -16.91 21.55 -21.28
N ARG A 93 -18.00 21.32 -20.59
CA ARG A 93 -18.41 22.12 -19.44
C ARG A 93 -17.37 22.02 -18.33
N ASN A 94 -17.03 23.15 -17.68
CA ASN A 94 -15.98 23.22 -16.66
C ASN A 94 -14.60 22.69 -17.15
N SER A 95 -14.31 22.90 -18.42
CA SER A 95 -13.05 22.47 -19.04
C SER A 95 -11.99 23.56 -19.02
N PHE A 96 -10.73 23.16 -18.90
CA PHE A 96 -9.59 24.05 -18.85
C PHE A 96 -8.52 23.62 -19.87
N ALA A 97 -8.25 24.44 -20.87
CA ALA A 97 -7.22 24.22 -21.88
C ALA A 97 -6.20 25.36 -21.85
N PHE A 98 -4.92 25.07 -21.56
CA PHE A 98 -3.87 26.08 -21.53
C PHE A 98 -2.59 25.59 -22.22
N GLY A 99 -2.23 26.25 -23.29
CA GLY A 99 -1.05 25.92 -24.09
C GLY A 99 -1.31 26.02 -25.58
N SER A 100 -0.25 25.87 -26.39
CA SER A 100 -0.43 25.82 -27.85
C SER A 100 -1.07 24.50 -28.24
N HIS A 101 -2.19 24.55 -28.97
CA HIS A 101 -2.97 23.39 -29.39
C HIS A 101 -3.43 22.49 -28.22
N ALA A 102 -3.64 23.07 -27.03
CA ALA A 102 -4.21 22.34 -25.90
C ALA A 102 -5.70 22.08 -26.13
N GLU A 103 -6.17 20.87 -25.92
CA GLU A 103 -7.57 20.47 -26.14
C GLU A 103 -8.19 19.82 -24.90
N SER A 104 -9.17 20.49 -24.31
CA SER A 104 -10.01 19.98 -23.23
C SER A 104 -11.43 19.76 -23.77
N LEU A 105 -11.73 18.54 -24.20
CA LEU A 105 -12.84 18.27 -25.10
C LEU A 105 -14.13 17.86 -24.39
N VAL A 106 -14.04 17.37 -23.18
CA VAL A 106 -15.16 16.80 -22.41
C VAL A 106 -15.28 17.53 -21.07
N GLU A 107 -16.38 17.32 -20.38
CA GLU A 107 -16.68 17.98 -19.11
C GLU A 107 -15.68 17.61 -18.01
N TYR A 108 -15.41 18.58 -17.12
CA TYR A 108 -14.54 18.45 -15.95
C TYR A 108 -13.09 18.05 -16.26
N THR A 109 -12.57 18.52 -17.39
CA THR A 109 -11.23 18.14 -17.86
C THR A 109 -10.25 19.31 -17.85
N ILE A 110 -8.96 18.97 -17.67
CA ILE A 110 -7.85 19.91 -17.66
C ILE A 110 -6.78 19.46 -18.66
N ALA A 111 -6.46 20.31 -19.63
CA ALA A 111 -5.39 20.12 -20.59
C ALA A 111 -4.41 21.29 -20.52
N ILE A 112 -3.20 21.05 -20.00
CA ILE A 112 -2.15 22.08 -19.86
C ILE A 112 -0.87 21.64 -20.55
N GLY A 113 -0.42 22.41 -21.51
CA GLY A 113 0.82 22.17 -22.24
C GLY A 113 0.63 22.23 -23.75
N ASN A 114 1.75 22.24 -24.49
CA ASN A 114 1.69 22.17 -25.94
C ASN A 114 1.12 20.81 -26.37
N GLN A 115 0.06 20.82 -27.17
CA GLN A 115 -0.62 19.61 -27.66
C GLN A 115 -1.14 18.68 -26.52
N ALA A 116 -1.34 19.21 -25.31
CA ALA A 116 -2.00 18.45 -24.26
C ALA A 116 -3.46 18.23 -24.61
N ARG A 117 -4.01 17.01 -24.40
CA ARG A 117 -5.36 16.70 -24.82
C ARG A 117 -6.09 15.79 -23.84
N THR A 118 -7.32 16.15 -23.51
CA THR A 118 -8.25 15.31 -22.75
C THR A 118 -9.49 15.01 -23.60
N ALA A 119 -9.91 13.75 -23.62
CA ALA A 119 -11.01 13.25 -24.44
C ALA A 119 -11.99 12.36 -23.66
N SER A 120 -11.92 12.36 -22.32
CA SER A 120 -12.85 11.64 -21.44
C SER A 120 -13.12 12.45 -20.18
N TYR A 121 -14.22 12.16 -19.50
CA TYR A 121 -14.68 12.88 -18.30
C TYR A 121 -13.67 12.82 -17.15
N ASP A 122 -13.68 13.87 -16.31
CA ASP A 122 -12.91 13.96 -15.06
C ASP A 122 -11.40 13.69 -15.26
N SER A 123 -10.87 14.01 -16.44
CA SER A 123 -9.50 13.68 -16.81
C SER A 123 -8.56 14.89 -16.85
N VAL A 124 -7.27 14.64 -16.59
CA VAL A 124 -6.23 15.66 -16.53
C VAL A 124 -5.04 15.30 -17.40
N ALA A 125 -4.67 16.16 -18.33
CA ALA A 125 -3.48 16.05 -19.17
C ALA A 125 -2.59 17.28 -18.96
N ILE A 126 -1.45 17.12 -18.31
CA ILE A 126 -0.48 18.20 -18.06
C ILE A 126 0.88 17.82 -18.62
N GLY A 127 1.31 18.55 -19.63
CA GLY A 127 2.63 18.36 -20.25
C GLY A 127 2.57 18.44 -21.78
N ASN A 128 3.73 18.52 -22.41
CA ASN A 128 3.83 18.53 -23.86
C ASN A 128 3.41 17.19 -24.45
N GLY A 129 2.38 17.17 -25.30
CA GLY A 129 1.86 15.94 -25.91
C GLY A 129 1.25 14.94 -24.92
N ALA A 130 0.85 15.37 -23.73
CA ALA A 130 0.12 14.52 -22.81
C ALA A 130 -1.29 14.26 -23.35
N PHE A 131 -1.73 13.01 -23.37
CA PHE A 131 -3.04 12.61 -23.87
C PHE A 131 -3.79 11.72 -22.87
N VAL A 132 -5.03 12.04 -22.60
CA VAL A 132 -5.92 11.23 -21.75
C VAL A 132 -7.26 11.02 -22.46
N SER A 133 -7.63 9.75 -22.63
CA SER A 133 -8.95 9.34 -23.07
C SER A 133 -9.62 8.31 -22.14
N GLY A 134 -8.94 7.94 -21.05
CA GLY A 134 -9.53 7.17 -19.95
C GLY A 134 -10.30 8.09 -19.00
N GLU A 135 -11.49 7.69 -18.58
CA GLU A 135 -12.29 8.40 -17.59
C GLU A 135 -11.57 8.44 -16.25
N SER A 136 -11.68 9.56 -15.51
CA SER A 136 -11.09 9.77 -14.19
C SER A 136 -9.58 9.50 -14.15
N SER A 137 -8.87 9.87 -15.22
CA SER A 137 -7.47 9.51 -15.41
C SER A 137 -6.56 10.72 -15.56
N VAL A 138 -5.27 10.53 -15.30
CA VAL A 138 -4.28 11.59 -15.23
C VAL A 138 -3.04 11.26 -16.06
N ALA A 139 -2.61 12.19 -16.91
CA ALA A 139 -1.31 12.18 -17.55
C ALA A 139 -0.53 13.42 -17.13
N PHE A 140 0.57 13.25 -16.42
CA PHE A 140 1.44 14.33 -15.99
C PHE A 140 2.86 14.17 -16.58
N GLY A 141 3.30 15.16 -17.34
CA GLY A 141 4.60 15.17 -18.00
C GLY A 141 4.52 14.91 -19.51
N ARG A 142 5.67 14.77 -20.15
CA ARG A 142 5.76 14.78 -21.61
C ARG A 142 5.35 13.45 -22.26
N SER A 143 4.50 13.50 -23.28
CA SER A 143 4.18 12.36 -24.15
C SER A 143 3.70 11.11 -23.39
N ASN A 144 2.95 11.31 -22.32
CA ASN A 144 2.23 10.24 -21.66
C ASN A 144 0.86 10.06 -22.32
N ASN A 145 0.48 8.82 -22.58
CA ASN A 145 -0.80 8.46 -23.18
C ASN A 145 -1.59 7.56 -22.22
N VAL A 146 -2.73 8.02 -21.72
CA VAL A 146 -3.58 7.26 -20.78
C VAL A 146 -4.94 7.03 -21.41
N THR A 147 -5.24 5.79 -21.72
CA THR A 147 -6.52 5.39 -22.32
C THR A 147 -7.37 4.49 -21.41
N GLY A 148 -6.76 3.92 -20.37
CA GLY A 148 -7.44 3.16 -19.33
C GLY A 148 -8.14 4.06 -18.32
N GLU A 149 -9.32 3.68 -17.86
CA GLU A 149 -10.08 4.35 -16.80
C GLU A 149 -9.37 4.29 -15.44
N ASN A 150 -9.56 5.30 -14.60
CA ASN A 150 -8.98 5.37 -13.25
C ASN A 150 -7.46 5.15 -13.23
N SER A 151 -6.75 5.65 -14.24
CA SER A 151 -5.35 5.36 -14.45
C SER A 151 -4.47 6.61 -14.42
N VAL A 152 -3.21 6.45 -14.08
CA VAL A 152 -2.27 7.56 -13.89
C VAL A 152 -0.96 7.30 -14.62
N ALA A 153 -0.47 8.31 -15.36
CA ALA A 153 0.88 8.33 -15.90
C ALA A 153 1.62 9.59 -15.46
N VAL A 154 2.76 9.42 -14.80
CA VAL A 154 3.63 10.53 -14.37
C VAL A 154 5.05 10.35 -14.90
N GLY A 155 5.62 11.41 -15.44
CA GLY A 155 6.97 11.38 -16.01
C GLY A 155 6.98 11.62 -17.51
N ALA A 156 7.78 10.88 -18.27
CA ALA A 156 7.84 11.13 -19.71
C ALA A 156 7.98 9.86 -20.55
N ASN A 157 7.34 9.92 -21.74
CA ASN A 157 7.40 8.86 -22.76
C ASN A 157 6.98 7.48 -22.23
N ASN A 158 6.19 7.41 -21.19
CA ASN A 158 5.61 6.15 -20.79
C ASN A 158 4.66 5.66 -21.89
N GLY A 159 4.69 4.39 -22.21
CA GLY A 159 3.85 3.82 -23.23
C GLY A 159 2.37 4.05 -22.93
N THR A 160 1.50 3.62 -23.83
CA THR A 160 0.06 3.77 -23.62
C THR A 160 -0.39 2.97 -22.40
N VAL A 161 -0.90 3.67 -21.38
CA VAL A 161 -1.55 3.07 -20.21
C VAL A 161 -2.99 2.76 -20.58
N SER A 162 -3.23 1.56 -21.09
CA SER A 162 -4.56 1.14 -21.60
C SER A 162 -5.34 0.24 -20.64
N GLY A 163 -4.67 -0.42 -19.72
CA GLY A 163 -5.32 -1.14 -18.62
C GLY A 163 -5.92 -0.17 -17.61
N GLY A 164 -7.18 -0.35 -17.26
CA GLY A 164 -7.81 0.45 -16.22
C GLY A 164 -7.20 0.21 -14.84
N GLN A 165 -7.36 1.19 -13.92
CA GLN A 165 -6.85 1.11 -12.53
C GLN A 165 -5.33 0.89 -12.46
N SER A 166 -4.60 1.44 -13.43
CA SER A 166 -3.16 1.25 -13.56
C SER A 166 -2.40 2.55 -13.31
N ALA A 167 -1.18 2.45 -12.77
CA ALA A 167 -0.34 3.61 -12.56
C ALA A 167 1.08 3.39 -13.09
N VAL A 168 1.62 4.41 -13.76
CA VAL A 168 3.01 4.43 -14.20
C VAL A 168 3.70 5.72 -13.78
N VAL A 169 4.86 5.57 -13.18
CA VAL A 169 5.71 6.69 -12.80
C VAL A 169 7.13 6.45 -13.32
N GLY A 170 7.64 7.41 -14.08
CA GLY A 170 9.02 7.37 -14.54
C GLY A 170 9.21 7.69 -16.01
N TYR A 171 10.14 7.00 -16.67
CA TYR A 171 10.53 7.31 -18.03
C TYR A 171 10.54 6.07 -18.93
N ASN A 172 9.90 6.18 -20.11
CA ASN A 172 9.97 5.18 -21.18
C ASN A 172 9.57 3.76 -20.73
N ASN A 173 8.55 3.67 -19.87
CA ASN A 173 8.02 2.38 -19.42
C ASN A 173 6.97 1.86 -20.41
N LYS A 174 6.89 0.53 -20.56
CA LYS A 174 5.90 -0.15 -21.39
C LYS A 174 4.88 -0.84 -20.49
N ILE A 175 3.62 -0.50 -20.68
CA ILE A 175 2.50 -1.11 -19.95
C ILE A 175 1.62 -1.89 -20.92
N GLY A 176 1.24 -3.11 -20.53
CA GLY A 176 0.28 -3.93 -21.26
C GLY A 176 -1.16 -3.43 -21.09
N SER A 177 -2.10 -4.08 -21.76
CA SER A 177 -3.52 -3.73 -21.71
C SER A 177 -4.28 -4.33 -20.51
N GLN A 178 -3.60 -5.06 -19.66
CA GLN A 178 -4.20 -5.65 -18.46
C GLN A 178 -4.47 -4.57 -17.41
N LYS A 179 -5.41 -4.82 -16.49
CA LYS A 179 -5.77 -3.91 -15.40
C LYS A 179 -4.83 -4.02 -14.19
N GLU A 180 -4.90 -3.02 -13.31
CA GLU A 180 -4.30 -3.05 -11.97
C GLU A 180 -2.76 -3.14 -11.99
N GLN A 181 -2.13 -2.60 -13.02
CA GLN A 181 -0.67 -2.60 -13.14
C GLN A 181 -0.06 -1.38 -12.46
N LEU A 182 1.07 -1.59 -11.76
CA LEU A 182 1.80 -0.51 -11.12
C LEU A 182 3.27 -0.55 -11.53
N VAL A 183 3.76 0.54 -12.13
CA VAL A 183 5.14 0.68 -12.59
C VAL A 183 5.79 1.92 -12.01
N PHE A 184 6.86 1.73 -11.27
CA PHE A 184 7.79 2.78 -10.86
C PHE A 184 9.17 2.48 -11.44
N GLY A 185 9.53 3.15 -12.52
CA GLY A 185 10.78 2.77 -13.14
C GLY A 185 11.18 3.56 -14.37
N SER A 186 12.22 3.06 -15.03
CA SER A 186 12.68 3.56 -16.31
C SER A 186 12.97 2.39 -17.25
N ASN A 187 12.51 2.47 -18.48
CA ASN A 187 12.65 1.42 -19.50
C ASN A 187 12.13 0.05 -19.03
N SER A 188 11.12 0.05 -18.19
CA SER A 188 10.57 -1.16 -17.55
C SER A 188 9.29 -1.62 -18.25
N GLU A 189 8.91 -2.88 -18.07
CA GLU A 189 7.77 -3.49 -18.75
C GLU A 189 6.84 -4.20 -17.75
N SER A 190 5.54 -3.90 -17.85
CA SER A 190 4.48 -4.60 -17.11
C SER A 190 3.45 -5.13 -18.11
N ASN A 191 3.08 -6.40 -18.01
CA ASN A 191 2.13 -7.03 -18.94
C ASN A 191 1.12 -7.98 -18.28
N GLY A 192 1.24 -8.28 -17.00
CA GLY A 192 0.28 -9.08 -16.25
C GLY A 192 -0.80 -8.23 -15.56
N GLN A 193 -2.01 -8.76 -15.38
CA GLN A 193 -2.98 -8.16 -14.48
C GLN A 193 -2.42 -8.15 -13.05
N GLY A 194 -2.62 -7.09 -12.29
CA GLY A 194 -2.08 -6.95 -10.93
C GLY A 194 -0.54 -6.88 -10.86
N ALA A 195 0.16 -6.79 -11.99
CA ALA A 195 1.61 -6.82 -12.03
C ALA A 195 2.25 -5.54 -11.48
N LEU A 196 3.29 -5.72 -10.66
CA LEU A 196 4.02 -4.62 -10.03
C LEU A 196 5.47 -4.59 -10.50
N VAL A 197 5.97 -3.40 -10.82
CA VAL A 197 7.34 -3.18 -11.26
C VAL A 197 7.96 -2.02 -10.51
N PHE A 198 9.12 -2.25 -9.91
CA PHE A 198 9.93 -1.23 -9.25
C PHE A 198 11.39 -1.37 -9.71
N GLY A 199 11.84 -0.50 -10.60
CA GLY A 199 13.24 -0.53 -11.03
C GLY A 199 13.48 -0.02 -12.43
N THR A 200 14.72 -0.16 -12.90
CA THR A 200 15.14 0.16 -14.25
C THR A 200 15.30 -1.14 -15.05
N HIS A 201 14.77 -1.19 -16.28
CA HIS A 201 14.74 -2.39 -17.12
C HIS A 201 14.09 -3.61 -16.44
N ALA A 202 13.25 -3.37 -15.45
CA ALA A 202 12.53 -4.41 -14.74
C ALA A 202 11.29 -4.86 -15.53
N LYS A 203 10.96 -6.15 -15.44
CA LYS A 203 9.84 -6.74 -16.18
C LYS A 203 8.97 -7.59 -15.26
N SER A 204 7.68 -7.28 -15.22
CA SER A 204 6.66 -8.11 -14.62
C SER A 204 5.67 -8.54 -15.70
N LEU A 205 5.74 -9.79 -16.12
CA LEU A 205 5.11 -10.25 -17.36
C LEU A 205 3.90 -11.17 -17.14
N ALA A 206 3.65 -11.55 -15.90
CA ALA A 206 2.58 -12.48 -15.55
C ALA A 206 1.63 -11.88 -14.51
N THR A 207 0.45 -12.48 -14.35
CA THR A 207 -0.58 -12.04 -13.38
C THR A 207 -0.03 -12.04 -11.96
N ASP A 208 -0.29 -10.96 -11.22
CA ASP A 208 0.09 -10.75 -9.83
C ASP A 208 1.61 -10.94 -9.56
N ALA A 209 2.42 -10.78 -10.59
CA ALA A 209 3.87 -10.89 -10.47
C ALA A 209 4.48 -9.57 -9.99
N LEU A 210 5.56 -9.67 -9.21
CA LEU A 210 6.31 -8.52 -8.70
C LEU A 210 7.77 -8.56 -9.14
N ALA A 211 8.23 -7.53 -9.84
CA ALA A 211 9.64 -7.31 -10.19
C ALA A 211 10.19 -6.10 -9.44
N PHE A 212 11.12 -6.34 -8.51
CA PHE A 212 11.72 -5.30 -7.67
C PHE A 212 13.26 -5.27 -7.81
N GLY A 213 13.77 -4.32 -8.56
CA GLY A 213 15.21 -4.12 -8.78
C GLY A 213 15.54 -3.83 -10.25
N ASN A 214 16.83 -3.60 -10.54
CA ASN A 214 17.30 -3.35 -11.88
C ASN A 214 17.41 -4.67 -12.67
N ASN A 215 16.97 -4.70 -13.93
CA ASN A 215 16.96 -5.88 -14.80
C ASN A 215 16.27 -7.12 -14.20
N THR A 216 15.31 -6.91 -13.29
CA THR A 216 14.54 -8.05 -12.73
C THR A 216 13.51 -8.56 -13.72
N ILE A 217 13.23 -9.85 -13.67
CA ILE A 217 12.19 -10.48 -14.51
C ILE A 217 11.31 -11.36 -13.63
N ALA A 218 10.05 -11.00 -13.49
CA ALA A 218 9.01 -11.83 -12.89
C ALA A 218 8.06 -12.29 -14.00
N ASP A 219 8.24 -13.51 -14.50
CA ASP A 219 7.56 -14.05 -15.65
C ASP A 219 6.65 -15.26 -15.32
N ARG A 220 6.39 -15.48 -14.03
CA ARG A 220 5.46 -16.49 -13.51
C ARG A 220 4.37 -15.82 -12.68
N ALA A 221 3.15 -16.33 -12.77
CA ALA A 221 2.02 -15.81 -12.00
C ALA A 221 2.28 -15.92 -10.49
N ASN A 222 1.86 -14.89 -9.74
CA ASN A 222 2.05 -14.76 -8.30
C ASN A 222 3.53 -14.80 -7.84
N ALA A 223 4.48 -14.74 -8.75
CA ALA A 223 5.88 -14.84 -8.42
C ALA A 223 6.53 -13.48 -8.14
N VAL A 224 7.54 -13.48 -7.30
CA VAL A 224 8.26 -12.30 -6.87
C VAL A 224 9.73 -12.40 -7.20
N ALA A 225 10.28 -11.44 -7.96
CA ALA A 225 11.71 -11.30 -8.23
C ALA A 225 12.25 -10.08 -7.49
N ILE A 226 13.21 -10.28 -6.59
CA ILE A 226 13.79 -9.20 -5.77
C ILE A 226 15.29 -9.08 -5.98
N GLY A 227 15.72 -7.89 -6.35
CA GLY A 227 17.13 -7.52 -6.51
C GLY A 227 17.58 -7.53 -7.95
N THR A 228 18.66 -6.81 -8.23
CA THR A 228 19.24 -6.66 -9.57
C THR A 228 19.48 -8.02 -10.24
N ASN A 229 19.03 -8.18 -11.48
CA ASN A 229 19.13 -9.40 -12.28
C ASN A 229 18.41 -10.63 -11.68
N ALA A 230 17.50 -10.45 -10.72
CA ALA A 230 16.70 -11.57 -10.24
C ALA A 230 15.68 -11.98 -11.30
N VAL A 231 15.48 -13.28 -11.47
CA VAL A 231 14.56 -13.87 -12.44
C VAL A 231 13.78 -14.99 -11.78
N THR A 232 12.48 -15.01 -11.95
CA THR A 232 11.63 -16.11 -11.46
C THR A 232 11.77 -17.35 -12.36
N ASP A 233 11.61 -18.52 -11.78
CA ASP A 233 11.53 -19.80 -12.45
C ASP A 233 10.24 -20.52 -12.05
N ASP A 234 9.97 -21.67 -12.61
CA ASP A 234 8.83 -22.48 -12.22
C ASP A 234 8.98 -22.95 -10.77
N ALA A 235 7.88 -22.95 -10.03
CA ALA A 235 7.83 -23.54 -8.71
C ALA A 235 8.02 -25.07 -8.82
N VAL A 236 8.89 -25.61 -7.99
CA VAL A 236 9.19 -27.05 -7.98
C VAL A 236 8.80 -27.61 -6.61
N GLY A 237 7.87 -28.55 -6.60
CA GLY A 237 7.48 -29.27 -5.40
C GLY A 237 8.59 -30.22 -4.95
N VAL A 238 8.77 -30.32 -3.63
CA VAL A 238 9.65 -31.30 -2.99
C VAL A 238 8.85 -31.97 -1.88
N ASP A 239 8.47 -33.21 -2.10
CA ASP A 239 7.59 -33.99 -1.24
C ASP A 239 8.30 -34.64 -0.03
N GLY A 240 9.63 -34.77 -0.08
CA GLY A 240 10.39 -35.35 1.02
C GLY A 240 11.77 -35.86 0.62
N VAL A 241 12.43 -36.53 1.56
CA VAL A 241 13.74 -37.16 1.39
C VAL A 241 13.76 -38.52 2.05
N ASP A 242 14.48 -39.45 1.44
CA ASP A 242 14.75 -40.79 2.01
C ASP A 242 16.05 -40.76 2.80
N LEU A 243 15.98 -40.98 4.12
CA LEU A 243 17.12 -41.03 5.02
C LEU A 243 17.15 -42.40 5.70
N ASN A 244 18.24 -43.13 5.53
CA ASN A 244 18.43 -44.47 6.13
C ASN A 244 17.27 -45.47 5.86
N GLY A 245 16.66 -45.38 4.65
CA GLY A 245 15.52 -46.23 4.28
C GLY A 245 14.17 -45.80 4.83
N THR A 246 14.11 -44.65 5.52
CA THR A 246 12.87 -44.07 6.00
C THR A 246 12.55 -42.83 5.17
N ARG A 247 11.32 -42.77 4.65
CA ARG A 247 10.79 -41.59 3.95
C ARG A 247 10.40 -40.53 4.95
N HIS A 248 10.97 -39.33 4.82
CA HIS A 248 10.59 -38.12 5.56
C HIS A 248 9.85 -37.21 4.61
N VAL A 249 8.57 -36.92 4.91
CA VAL A 249 7.69 -36.04 4.11
C VAL A 249 7.90 -34.61 4.58
N PHE A 250 7.96 -33.67 3.63
CA PHE A 250 8.11 -32.24 3.93
C PHE A 250 6.77 -31.53 3.91
N ALA A 251 6.60 -30.56 4.80
CA ALA A 251 5.47 -29.63 4.75
C ALA A 251 5.61 -28.69 3.54
N GLY A 252 4.49 -28.27 2.96
CA GLY A 252 4.50 -27.32 1.84
C GLY A 252 5.02 -27.90 0.52
N GLU A 253 4.80 -29.17 0.28
CA GLU A 253 5.28 -29.90 -0.92
C GLU A 253 4.85 -29.30 -2.26
N GLN A 254 3.74 -28.55 -2.28
CA GLN A 254 3.15 -27.93 -3.47
C GLN A 254 3.26 -26.41 -3.40
N PRO A 255 4.37 -25.80 -3.83
CA PRO A 255 4.49 -24.34 -3.84
C PRO A 255 3.58 -23.73 -4.92
N GLY A 256 2.73 -22.79 -4.55
CA GLY A 256 1.86 -22.06 -5.48
C GLY A 256 2.59 -21.01 -6.32
N ALA A 257 3.73 -20.50 -5.84
CA ALA A 257 4.55 -19.49 -6.50
C ALA A 257 5.98 -19.47 -5.93
N VAL A 258 6.83 -18.64 -6.51
CA VAL A 258 8.23 -18.50 -6.07
C VAL A 258 8.58 -17.07 -5.68
N VAL A 259 9.49 -16.93 -4.73
CA VAL A 259 10.23 -15.68 -4.50
C VAL A 259 11.68 -15.92 -4.92
N SER A 260 12.15 -15.19 -5.93
CA SER A 260 13.50 -15.32 -6.46
C SER A 260 14.36 -14.13 -6.06
N PHE A 261 15.48 -14.38 -5.41
CA PHE A 261 16.49 -13.38 -5.09
C PHE A 261 17.68 -13.39 -6.06
N GLY A 262 17.63 -14.20 -7.10
CA GLY A 262 18.73 -14.37 -8.06
C GLY A 262 18.26 -14.87 -9.41
N SER A 263 19.16 -15.49 -10.17
CA SER A 263 18.85 -16.09 -11.46
C SER A 263 19.71 -17.32 -11.70
N LYS A 264 19.12 -18.32 -12.35
CA LYS A 264 19.90 -19.39 -13.00
C LYS A 264 20.49 -18.86 -14.30
N ALA A 265 21.63 -19.43 -14.74
CA ALA A 265 22.15 -19.16 -16.06
C ALA A 265 21.13 -19.59 -17.12
N ARG A 266 20.73 -18.68 -17.99
CA ARG A 266 19.90 -18.99 -19.17
C ARG A 266 20.73 -18.77 -20.41
N THR A 267 20.83 -19.79 -21.26
CA THR A 267 21.55 -19.74 -22.55
C THR A 267 20.58 -19.35 -23.66
N GLY A 268 21.00 -18.46 -24.59
CA GLY A 268 20.21 -18.03 -25.75
C GLY A 268 20.29 -16.50 -25.96
N ALA A 269 19.60 -16.00 -26.97
CA ALA A 269 19.49 -14.56 -27.23
C ALA A 269 18.82 -13.85 -26.04
N GLY A 270 19.57 -13.02 -25.33
CA GLY A 270 19.13 -12.39 -24.07
C GLY A 270 19.47 -13.18 -22.82
N GLY A 271 20.46 -14.11 -22.90
CA GLY A 271 20.88 -14.93 -21.78
C GLY A 271 21.16 -14.16 -20.50
N VAL A 272 20.70 -14.69 -19.38
CA VAL A 272 20.92 -14.11 -18.05
C VAL A 272 22.08 -14.84 -17.38
N ALA A 273 23.07 -14.10 -16.90
CA ALA A 273 24.13 -14.67 -16.08
C ALA A 273 23.56 -15.22 -14.77
N GLN A 274 24.16 -16.30 -14.27
CA GLN A 274 23.79 -16.80 -12.95
C GLN A 274 24.10 -15.75 -11.88
N TYR A 275 23.11 -15.49 -11.03
CA TYR A 275 23.23 -14.54 -9.92
C TYR A 275 22.68 -15.19 -8.65
N ASN A 276 23.57 -15.47 -7.72
CA ASN A 276 23.21 -16.04 -6.43
C ASN A 276 23.31 -14.98 -5.34
N ARG A 277 22.35 -14.97 -4.41
CA ARG A 277 22.35 -14.08 -3.24
C ARG A 277 22.21 -14.87 -1.97
N GLN A 278 22.91 -14.43 -0.95
CA GLN A 278 22.69 -14.90 0.41
C GLN A 278 21.55 -14.10 1.05
N LEU A 279 20.65 -14.80 1.69
CA LEU A 279 19.69 -14.21 2.61
C LEU A 279 20.41 -14.07 3.95
N GLN A 280 20.87 -12.85 4.29
CA GLN A 280 21.60 -12.59 5.53
C GLN A 280 20.63 -12.13 6.61
N ASN A 281 21.02 -12.32 7.88
CA ASN A 281 20.26 -11.93 9.07
C ASN A 281 18.88 -12.61 9.17
N VAL A 282 18.72 -13.76 8.52
CA VAL A 282 17.55 -14.61 8.72
C VAL A 282 17.73 -15.38 10.01
N SER A 283 16.83 -15.19 10.96
CA SER A 283 16.78 -15.98 12.19
C SER A 283 16.60 -17.46 11.87
N ALA A 284 17.08 -18.33 12.75
CA ALA A 284 16.85 -19.75 12.63
C ALA A 284 15.33 -20.01 12.60
N GLY A 285 14.90 -20.76 11.59
CA GLY A 285 13.52 -21.21 11.48
C GLY A 285 13.16 -22.19 12.59
N ARG A 286 11.89 -22.26 12.94
CA ARG A 286 11.41 -23.31 13.86
C ARG A 286 11.60 -24.67 13.21
N VAL A 287 12.11 -25.62 13.96
CA VAL A 287 12.33 -26.99 13.51
C VAL A 287 11.23 -27.88 14.08
N GLU A 288 10.07 -27.83 13.45
CA GLU A 288 8.87 -28.59 13.80
C GLU A 288 8.33 -29.30 12.54
N ALA A 289 7.55 -30.35 12.71
CA ALA A 289 7.11 -31.21 11.61
C ALA A 289 6.25 -30.48 10.56
N ASP A 290 5.55 -29.41 10.97
CA ASP A 290 4.67 -28.59 10.14
C ASP A 290 5.21 -27.19 9.87
N SER A 291 6.45 -26.91 10.26
CA SER A 291 7.06 -25.60 10.07
C SER A 291 7.28 -25.29 8.59
N LEU A 292 6.88 -24.10 8.18
CA LEU A 292 7.15 -23.50 6.88
C LEU A 292 8.24 -22.44 6.95
N ASP A 293 8.91 -22.29 8.11
CA ASP A 293 9.99 -21.32 8.27
C ASP A 293 11.20 -21.71 7.41
N ALA A 294 11.89 -20.72 6.87
CA ALA A 294 13.10 -20.96 6.12
C ALA A 294 14.21 -21.48 7.03
N VAL A 295 14.77 -22.63 6.69
CA VAL A 295 15.99 -23.18 7.31
C VAL A 295 17.15 -22.92 6.35
N ASN A 296 18.25 -22.33 6.83
CA ASN A 296 19.44 -22.19 6.01
C ASN A 296 20.18 -23.52 5.87
N GLY A 297 20.93 -23.68 4.77
CA GLY A 297 21.63 -24.92 4.45
C GLY A 297 22.64 -25.36 5.54
N SER A 298 23.18 -24.44 6.35
CA SER A 298 24.10 -24.78 7.43
C SER A 298 23.42 -25.45 8.62
N GLN A 299 22.17 -25.07 8.94
CA GLN A 299 21.38 -25.74 9.98
C GLN A 299 21.04 -27.18 9.56
N LEU A 300 20.67 -27.36 8.32
CA LEU A 300 20.42 -28.67 7.77
C LEU A 300 21.71 -29.52 7.70
N TYR A 301 22.83 -28.91 7.27
CA TYR A 301 24.13 -29.60 7.22
C TYR A 301 24.58 -30.02 8.63
N ALA A 302 24.45 -29.15 9.65
CA ALA A 302 24.77 -29.49 11.04
C ALA A 302 23.91 -30.67 11.55
N ALA A 303 22.65 -30.72 11.18
CA ALA A 303 21.77 -31.84 11.52
C ALA A 303 22.22 -33.13 10.83
N TYR A 304 22.59 -33.08 9.55
CA TYR A 304 23.14 -34.24 8.81
C TYR A 304 24.47 -34.76 9.39
N ASP A 305 25.37 -33.85 9.76
CA ASP A 305 26.66 -34.19 10.35
C ASP A 305 26.51 -34.89 11.71
N GLU A 306 25.59 -34.37 12.55
CA GLU A 306 25.24 -34.97 13.83
C GLU A 306 24.55 -36.35 13.64
N ILE A 307 23.64 -36.49 12.67
CA ILE A 307 22.99 -37.75 12.35
C ILE A 307 24.03 -38.79 11.90
N ASN A 308 25.02 -38.40 11.07
CA ASN A 308 26.10 -39.29 10.63
C ASN A 308 27.00 -39.70 11.82
N THR A 309 27.29 -38.74 12.72
CA THR A 309 28.05 -39.00 13.95
C THR A 309 27.28 -39.96 14.87
N LEU A 310 25.95 -39.71 15.06
CA LEU A 310 25.07 -40.63 15.79
C LEU A 310 24.99 -42.00 15.15
N GLY A 311 24.90 -42.10 13.81
CA GLY A 311 24.92 -43.36 13.08
C GLY A 311 26.22 -44.15 13.32
N THR A 312 27.35 -43.46 13.46
CA THR A 312 28.62 -44.08 13.80
C THR A 312 28.65 -44.57 15.26
N LYS A 313 28.18 -43.71 16.20
CA LYS A 313 28.05 -44.08 17.62
C LYS A 313 27.09 -45.26 17.83
N VAL A 314 25.98 -45.29 17.09
CA VAL A 314 25.03 -46.44 17.16
C VAL A 314 25.70 -47.74 16.72
N ARG A 315 26.50 -47.71 15.65
CA ARG A 315 27.26 -48.90 15.19
C ARG A 315 28.27 -49.36 16.27
N THR A 316 29.03 -48.43 16.86
CA THR A 316 29.92 -48.70 17.98
C THR A 316 29.16 -49.27 19.16
N ASN A 317 28.05 -48.61 19.54
CA ASN A 317 27.22 -49.07 20.65
C ASN A 317 26.62 -50.48 20.41
N THR A 318 26.27 -50.80 19.18
CA THR A 318 25.78 -52.16 18.81
C THR A 318 26.87 -53.21 19.01
N SER A 319 28.10 -52.86 18.68
CA SER A 319 29.28 -53.74 18.94
C SER A 319 29.52 -53.89 20.46
N ASP A 320 29.46 -52.77 21.19
CA ASP A 320 29.65 -52.75 22.63
C ASP A 320 28.53 -53.47 23.40
N ILE A 321 27.28 -53.33 22.94
CA ILE A 321 26.12 -54.09 23.46
C ILE A 321 26.32 -55.60 23.26
N SER A 322 26.83 -56.01 22.10
CA SER A 322 27.13 -57.42 21.85
C SER A 322 28.20 -57.97 22.80
N ALA A 323 29.23 -57.15 23.09
CA ALA A 323 30.25 -57.46 24.06
C ALA A 323 29.73 -57.48 25.53
N LEU A 324 28.82 -56.53 25.83
CA LEU A 324 28.14 -56.44 27.13
C LEU A 324 27.15 -57.58 27.35
N GLN A 325 26.45 -58.04 26.33
CA GLN A 325 25.57 -59.23 26.40
C GLN A 325 26.36 -60.48 26.77
N ALA A 326 27.57 -60.63 26.23
CA ALA A 326 28.46 -61.72 26.64
C ALA A 326 28.93 -61.60 28.11
N THR A 327 29.03 -60.37 28.60
CA THR A 327 29.42 -60.09 29.99
C THR A 327 28.22 -60.16 30.96
N SER A 328 26.99 -59.88 30.47
CA SER A 328 25.73 -59.87 31.25
C SER A 328 25.36 -61.25 31.76
N ALA A 329 25.67 -62.31 30.96
CA ALA A 329 25.49 -63.69 31.45
C ALA A 329 26.24 -63.99 32.75
N ASN A 330 27.33 -63.24 33.03
CA ASN A 330 28.08 -63.34 34.26
C ASN A 330 27.53 -62.51 35.43
N HIS A 331 26.60 -61.55 35.13
CA HIS A 331 26.06 -60.64 36.17
C HIS A 331 24.69 -61.10 36.73
N GLU A 332 24.07 -62.13 36.12
CA GLU A 332 22.73 -62.60 36.52
C GLU A 332 22.69 -63.08 37.97
N THR A 333 23.78 -63.69 38.45
CA THR A 333 23.90 -64.14 39.82
C THR A 333 24.02 -62.97 40.83
N ARG A 334 24.53 -61.78 40.38
CA ARG A 334 24.59 -60.56 41.22
C ARG A 334 23.27 -59.82 41.26
N ILE A 335 22.47 -59.96 40.26
CA ILE A 335 21.13 -59.28 40.11
C ILE A 335 20.18 -59.81 41.16
N THR A 336 20.11 -61.14 41.37
CA THR A 336 19.24 -61.76 42.35
C THR A 336 19.49 -61.21 43.77
N ASN A 337 20.73 -60.88 44.09
CA ASN A 337 21.07 -60.25 45.40
C ASN A 337 20.71 -58.76 45.44
N LEU A 338 20.62 -58.06 44.34
CA LEU A 338 20.24 -56.66 44.24
C LEU A 338 18.72 -56.46 44.17
N GLU A 339 17.97 -57.44 43.65
CA GLU A 339 16.50 -57.40 43.58
C GLU A 339 15.84 -57.25 44.98
N ASN A 340 16.38 -57.97 45.94
CA ASN A 340 15.92 -57.82 47.35
C ASN A 340 16.14 -56.44 47.94
N ARG A 341 17.19 -55.71 47.51
CA ARG A 341 17.43 -54.33 47.95
C ARG A 341 16.57 -53.31 47.17
N GLN A 342 16.19 -53.61 45.92
CA GLN A 342 15.33 -52.71 45.12
C GLN A 342 13.92 -52.60 45.70
N TYR A 343 13.38 -53.67 46.31
CA TYR A 343 12.03 -53.65 46.83
C TYR A 343 11.84 -52.57 47.92
N ILE A 344 12.87 -52.32 48.72
CA ILE A 344 12.84 -51.27 49.74
C ILE A 344 12.96 -49.87 49.13
N MET A 345 13.81 -49.72 48.09
CA MET A 345 14.04 -48.42 47.45
C MET A 345 12.85 -47.97 46.54
N ALA A 346 12.06 -48.92 45.96
CA ALA A 346 10.88 -48.62 45.17
C ALA A 346 9.80 -47.86 45.96
N GLY A 347 9.65 -48.21 47.25
CA GLY A 347 8.75 -47.48 48.13
C GLY A 347 9.10 -46.03 48.37
N GLU A 348 10.39 -45.72 48.54
CA GLU A 348 10.87 -44.35 48.74
C GLU A 348 10.81 -43.51 47.47
N ILE A 349 11.10 -44.12 46.27
CA ILE A 349 11.00 -43.42 44.98
C ILE A 349 9.55 -43.08 44.64
N ASN A 350 8.59 -44.03 44.87
CA ASN A 350 7.18 -43.74 44.67
C ASN A 350 6.66 -42.57 45.50
N ASN A 351 7.12 -42.48 46.76
CA ASN A 351 6.77 -41.37 47.63
C ASN A 351 7.31 -40.03 47.08
N ARG A 352 8.54 -40.03 46.52
CA ARG A 352 9.14 -38.81 45.90
C ARG A 352 8.48 -38.42 44.61
N ILE A 353 8.13 -39.41 43.78
CA ILE A 353 7.37 -39.16 42.51
C ILE A 353 6.03 -38.55 42.83
N ASN A 354 5.28 -39.14 43.78
CA ASN A 354 3.97 -38.61 44.18
C ASN A 354 4.08 -37.15 44.71
N ALA A 355 5.14 -36.84 45.47
CA ALA A 355 5.40 -35.49 45.96
C ALA A 355 5.70 -34.53 44.79
N THR A 356 6.48 -35.00 43.80
CA THR A 356 6.83 -34.21 42.60
C THR A 356 5.59 -33.98 41.71
N ASP A 357 4.76 -35.00 41.48
CA ASP A 357 3.51 -34.90 40.75
C ASP A 357 2.54 -33.90 41.38
N GLN A 358 2.43 -33.94 42.73
CA GLN A 358 1.64 -32.96 43.45
C GLN A 358 2.16 -31.53 43.26
N ARG A 359 3.50 -31.36 43.23
CA ARG A 359 4.12 -30.05 43.00
C ARG A 359 3.88 -29.55 41.55
N VAL A 360 4.04 -30.44 40.57
CA VAL A 360 3.74 -30.13 39.15
C VAL A 360 2.27 -29.74 38.98
N ASN A 361 1.35 -30.46 39.63
CA ASN A 361 -0.08 -30.15 39.54
C ASN A 361 -0.40 -28.76 40.15
N ARG A 362 0.22 -28.42 41.27
CA ARG A 362 0.11 -27.08 41.90
C ARG A 362 0.68 -25.98 41.02
N LEU A 363 1.87 -26.21 40.40
CA LEU A 363 2.49 -25.31 39.45
C LEU A 363 1.62 -25.10 38.23
N GLY A 364 1.06 -26.19 37.68
CA GLY A 364 0.14 -26.13 36.52
C GLY A 364 -1.14 -25.34 36.82
N ALA A 365 -1.74 -25.55 37.99
CA ALA A 365 -2.91 -24.79 38.43
C ALA A 365 -2.62 -23.30 38.61
N SER A 366 -1.48 -22.96 39.21
CA SER A 366 -1.01 -21.58 39.42
C SER A 366 -0.73 -20.89 38.09
N SER A 367 -0.08 -21.58 37.15
CA SER A 367 0.21 -21.04 35.83
C SER A 367 -1.09 -20.84 35.00
N ALA A 368 -2.03 -21.78 35.06
CA ALA A 368 -3.34 -21.64 34.43
C ALA A 368 -4.14 -20.46 35.01
N ALA A 369 -4.08 -20.27 36.32
CA ALA A 369 -4.72 -19.13 36.96
C ALA A 369 -4.10 -17.80 36.49
N LEU A 370 -2.75 -17.69 36.42
CA LEU A 370 -2.07 -16.48 35.92
C LEU A 370 -2.38 -16.22 34.45
N ALA A 371 -2.42 -17.24 33.60
CA ALA A 371 -2.73 -17.13 32.19
C ALA A 371 -4.18 -16.65 31.93
N GLY A 372 -5.09 -16.90 32.86
CA GLY A 372 -6.48 -16.43 32.81
C GLY A 372 -6.68 -14.97 33.22
N LEU A 373 -5.65 -14.28 33.66
CA LEU A 373 -5.74 -12.86 34.04
C LEU A 373 -5.73 -11.99 32.79
N HIS A 374 -6.88 -11.45 32.44
CA HIS A 374 -7.03 -10.55 31.32
C HIS A 374 -7.50 -9.17 31.78
N PRO A 375 -6.87 -8.10 31.31
CA PRO A 375 -7.33 -6.75 31.56
C PRO A 375 -8.62 -6.49 30.79
N LEU A 376 -9.49 -5.64 31.32
CA LEU A 376 -10.59 -5.07 30.55
C LEU A 376 -10.08 -4.14 29.46
N ASP A 377 -10.92 -3.85 28.48
CA ASP A 377 -10.60 -2.91 27.40
C ASP A 377 -10.24 -1.54 27.96
N PHE A 378 -9.40 -0.81 27.20
CA PHE A 378 -8.96 0.51 27.61
C PHE A 378 -10.13 1.48 27.67
N ASN A 379 -10.32 2.11 28.83
CA ASN A 379 -11.22 3.23 29.04
C ASN A 379 -10.42 4.43 29.56
N ARG A 380 -10.64 5.59 29.00
CA ARG A 380 -9.93 6.84 29.36
C ARG A 380 -10.18 7.27 30.80
N ASN A 381 -11.35 6.93 31.33
CA ASN A 381 -11.78 7.31 32.68
C ASN A 381 -11.38 6.25 33.73
N ASP A 382 -11.21 4.99 33.34
CA ASP A 382 -10.89 3.87 34.20
C ASP A 382 -9.56 3.24 33.79
N LYS A 383 -8.48 3.79 34.32
CA LYS A 383 -7.10 3.38 33.95
C LYS A 383 -6.61 2.14 34.67
N VAL A 384 -7.31 1.70 35.70
CA VAL A 384 -6.94 0.54 36.50
C VAL A 384 -8.04 -0.50 36.40
N SER A 385 -7.68 -1.74 36.10
CA SER A 385 -8.57 -2.87 36.15
C SER A 385 -8.00 -3.97 37.04
N TYR A 386 -8.86 -4.66 37.70
CA TYR A 386 -8.51 -5.84 38.50
C TYR A 386 -9.11 -7.07 37.87
N ALA A 387 -8.39 -8.16 37.89
CA ALA A 387 -8.85 -9.44 37.39
C ALA A 387 -8.63 -10.52 38.45
N VAL A 388 -9.57 -11.42 38.53
CA VAL A 388 -9.47 -12.64 39.30
C VAL A 388 -9.61 -13.81 38.34
N SER A 389 -8.74 -14.76 38.45
CA SER A 389 -8.79 -15.97 37.63
C SER A 389 -8.64 -17.20 38.49
N TYR A 390 -9.38 -18.22 38.14
CA TYR A 390 -9.26 -19.55 38.74
C TYR A 390 -8.61 -20.49 37.75
N GLY A 391 -7.56 -21.14 38.18
CA GLY A 391 -6.88 -22.17 37.42
C GLY A 391 -7.05 -23.53 38.05
N HIS A 392 -7.42 -24.50 37.27
CA HIS A 392 -7.45 -25.90 37.66
C HIS A 392 -6.53 -26.71 36.75
N TYR A 393 -5.70 -27.54 37.34
CA TYR A 393 -4.86 -28.48 36.60
C TYR A 393 -4.83 -29.83 37.34
N ARG A 394 -5.35 -30.85 36.66
CA ARG A 394 -5.56 -32.19 37.28
C ARG A 394 -6.37 -32.06 38.55
N ASN A 395 -5.76 -32.36 39.71
CA ASN A 395 -6.40 -32.33 41.04
C ASN A 395 -5.99 -31.15 41.92
N SER A 396 -5.40 -30.14 41.34
CA SER A 396 -4.97 -28.93 42.04
C SER A 396 -5.66 -27.70 41.54
N ASN A 397 -5.90 -26.77 42.45
CA ASN A 397 -6.58 -25.50 42.14
C ASN A 397 -5.70 -24.34 42.60
N ALA A 398 -5.80 -23.24 41.92
CA ALA A 398 -5.19 -21.99 42.30
C ALA A 398 -6.10 -20.82 41.89
N VAL A 399 -5.98 -19.75 42.62
CA VAL A 399 -6.61 -18.47 42.28
C VAL A 399 -5.50 -17.47 42.03
N ALA A 400 -5.64 -16.72 40.96
CA ALA A 400 -4.76 -15.59 40.68
C ALA A 400 -5.51 -14.28 40.79
N LEU A 401 -4.84 -13.30 41.37
CA LEU A 401 -5.29 -11.91 41.40
C LEU A 401 -4.35 -11.07 40.54
N GLY A 402 -4.92 -10.23 39.70
CA GLY A 402 -4.16 -9.33 38.85
C GLY A 402 -4.67 -7.91 38.95
N ALA A 403 -3.73 -6.97 38.84
CA ALA A 403 -4.01 -5.56 38.69
C ALA A 403 -3.31 -5.06 37.42
N PHE A 404 -4.02 -4.34 36.62
CA PHE A 404 -3.52 -3.81 35.35
C PHE A 404 -3.76 -2.31 35.32
N ILE A 405 -2.72 -1.55 35.02
CA ILE A 405 -2.80 -0.12 34.79
C ILE A 405 -2.55 0.16 33.31
N ARG A 406 -3.43 0.94 32.71
CA ARG A 406 -3.29 1.42 31.34
C ARG A 406 -3.25 2.94 31.33
N PRO A 407 -2.06 3.55 31.45
CA PRO A 407 -1.92 5.00 31.42
C PRO A 407 -2.47 5.63 30.14
N ASN A 408 -2.40 4.90 29.03
CA ASN A 408 -2.92 5.26 27.71
C ASN A 408 -3.25 3.99 26.88
N GLU A 409 -3.77 4.17 25.68
CA GLU A 409 -4.15 3.08 24.76
C GLU A 409 -2.96 2.20 24.30
N ARG A 410 -1.74 2.70 24.47
CA ARG A 410 -0.52 2.07 23.93
C ARG A 410 0.31 1.36 24.97
N LEU A 411 0.07 1.63 26.23
CA LEU A 411 0.88 1.07 27.32
C LEU A 411 -0.02 0.41 28.35
N MET A 412 0.31 -0.81 28.69
CA MET A 412 -0.28 -1.55 29.80
C MET A 412 0.83 -2.11 30.68
N ILE A 413 0.69 -1.92 31.94
CA ILE A 413 1.52 -2.54 32.98
C ILE A 413 0.57 -3.39 33.82
N GLY A 414 0.90 -4.65 33.98
CA GLY A 414 0.13 -5.55 34.82
C GLY A 414 1.00 -6.26 35.82
N VAL A 415 0.46 -6.51 36.98
CA VAL A 415 1.04 -7.39 37.97
C VAL A 415 0.02 -8.45 38.35
N GLY A 416 0.47 -9.65 38.54
CA GLY A 416 -0.40 -10.75 38.97
C GLY A 416 0.32 -11.64 40.01
N ALA A 417 -0.44 -12.21 40.90
CA ALA A 417 0.04 -13.16 41.87
C ALA A 417 -0.96 -14.29 42.07
N THR A 418 -0.47 -15.49 42.28
CA THR A 418 -1.33 -16.60 42.66
C THR A 418 -1.44 -16.73 44.20
N LEU A 419 -2.63 -17.05 44.63
CA LEU A 419 -2.94 -17.48 45.99
C LEU A 419 -3.14 -18.99 45.98
N GLY A 420 -2.18 -19.72 46.51
CA GLY A 420 -2.24 -21.18 46.49
C GLY A 420 -0.99 -21.79 47.11
N ALA A 421 -0.81 -23.09 46.96
CA ALA A 421 0.31 -23.83 47.55
C ALA A 421 1.68 -23.49 46.91
N GLU A 422 1.70 -22.87 45.72
CA GLU A 422 2.92 -22.36 45.06
C GLU A 422 2.60 -20.93 44.59
N ASN A 423 3.26 -19.96 45.21
CA ASN A 423 3.08 -18.55 44.83
C ASN A 423 3.87 -18.23 43.57
N GLN A 424 3.17 -17.72 42.58
CA GLN A 424 3.77 -17.21 41.35
C GLN A 424 3.43 -15.74 41.20
N TYR A 425 4.32 -14.98 40.60
CA TYR A 425 4.14 -13.58 40.34
C TYR A 425 4.38 -13.32 38.86
N THR A 426 3.63 -12.43 38.26
CA THR A 426 3.84 -11.97 36.91
C THR A 426 3.85 -10.46 36.86
N ILE A 427 4.73 -9.92 36.03
CA ILE A 427 4.74 -8.52 35.66
C ILE A 427 4.57 -8.49 34.15
N ASN A 428 3.54 -7.84 33.67
CA ASN A 428 3.23 -7.74 32.26
C ASN A 428 3.43 -6.29 31.80
N LEU A 429 4.18 -6.11 30.75
CA LEU A 429 4.32 -4.84 30.05
C LEU A 429 3.89 -5.06 28.61
N ALA A 430 2.84 -4.40 28.20
CA ALA A 430 2.38 -4.44 26.82
C ALA A 430 2.36 -3.03 26.24
N PHE A 431 2.92 -2.90 25.07
CA PHE A 431 2.92 -1.64 24.34
C PHE A 431 2.68 -1.88 22.86
N LYS A 432 1.95 -0.97 22.25
CA LYS A 432 1.73 -0.96 20.82
C LYS A 432 2.80 -0.11 20.14
N THR A 433 3.52 -0.70 19.20
CA THR A 433 4.47 0.00 18.32
C THR A 433 3.79 0.26 16.98
N GLY A 434 4.09 1.39 16.38
CA GLY A 434 3.53 1.79 15.09
C GLY A 434 2.88 3.18 15.15
N LYS A 435 2.69 3.79 14.01
CA LYS A 435 1.90 5.01 13.90
C LYS A 435 0.44 4.63 14.15
N GLY A 436 -0.05 4.86 15.35
CA GLY A 436 -1.49 4.82 15.59
C GLY A 436 -2.17 5.80 14.64
N SER A 437 -3.33 5.42 14.17
CA SER A 437 -4.19 6.38 13.50
C SER A 437 -4.41 7.53 14.49
N ASP A 438 -3.88 8.67 14.12
CA ASP A 438 -3.99 9.87 14.95
C ASP A 438 -5.38 10.45 14.74
N TYR A 439 -6.41 9.79 15.33
CA TYR A 439 -7.79 10.27 15.29
C TYR A 439 -7.91 11.72 15.77
N LEU A 440 -6.95 12.18 16.60
CA LEU A 440 -6.88 13.58 17.03
C LEU A 440 -6.31 14.49 15.93
N ALA A 441 -5.41 13.98 15.08
CA ALA A 441 -4.91 14.72 13.93
C ALA A 441 -5.98 14.77 12.83
N GLU A 442 -6.65 13.66 12.53
CA GLU A 442 -7.77 13.62 11.59
C GLU A 442 -8.96 14.49 12.07
N ALA A 443 -9.28 14.44 13.36
CA ALA A 443 -10.33 15.29 13.93
C ALA A 443 -9.93 16.77 13.91
N LYS A 444 -8.66 17.13 14.15
CA LYS A 444 -8.15 18.50 14.02
C LYS A 444 -8.09 18.97 12.58
N ASP A 445 -7.72 18.09 11.63
CA ASP A 445 -7.74 18.40 10.20
C ASP A 445 -9.18 18.59 9.70
N ALA A 446 -10.10 17.70 10.08
CA ALA A 446 -11.52 17.86 9.81
C ALA A 446 -12.09 19.16 10.42
N GLN A 447 -11.74 19.49 11.66
CA GLN A 447 -12.14 20.72 12.32
C GLN A 447 -11.55 21.95 11.63
N SER A 448 -10.29 21.89 11.18
CA SER A 448 -9.64 22.95 10.39
C SER A 448 -10.32 23.16 9.04
N ARG A 449 -10.73 22.08 8.37
CA ARG A 449 -11.46 22.13 7.09
C ARG A 449 -12.88 22.70 7.28
N ILE A 450 -13.56 22.32 8.36
CA ILE A 450 -14.87 22.87 8.73
C ILE A 450 -14.74 24.36 8.96
N SER A 451 -13.77 24.84 9.78
CA SER A 451 -13.55 26.25 10.05
C SER A 451 -13.18 27.05 8.79
N LYS A 452 -12.52 26.42 7.82
CA LYS A 452 -12.19 27.03 6.52
C LYS A 452 -13.42 27.15 5.61
N LEU A 453 -14.30 26.15 5.65
CA LEU A 453 -15.59 26.16 4.96
C LEU A 453 -16.54 27.19 5.58
N GLU A 454 -16.60 27.28 6.88
CA GLU A 454 -17.40 28.30 7.60
C GLU A 454 -16.97 29.71 7.22
N ARG A 455 -15.64 29.99 7.16
CA ARG A 455 -15.13 31.28 6.66
C ARG A 455 -15.53 31.58 5.22
N LEU A 456 -15.42 30.58 4.32
CA LEU A 456 -15.83 30.73 2.92
C LEU A 456 -17.34 30.98 2.78
N VAL A 457 -18.15 30.32 3.60
CA VAL A 457 -19.61 30.55 3.66
C VAL A 457 -19.91 31.96 4.18
N ASP A 458 -19.18 32.42 5.19
CA ASP A 458 -19.35 33.79 5.73
C ASP A 458 -18.91 34.86 4.72
N GLU A 459 -17.78 34.66 4.00
CA GLU A 459 -17.34 35.53 2.91
C GLU A 459 -18.38 35.58 1.77
N LEU A 460 -18.86 34.43 1.31
CA LEU A 460 -19.92 34.35 0.30
C LEU A 460 -21.21 34.98 0.76
N THR A 461 -21.56 34.79 2.02
CA THR A 461 -22.78 35.41 2.62
C THR A 461 -22.65 36.93 2.69
N GLN A 462 -21.47 37.43 3.00
CA GLN A 462 -21.20 38.88 2.98
C GLN A 462 -21.19 39.46 1.56
N GLU A 463 -20.65 38.69 0.60
CA GLU A 463 -20.62 39.10 -0.81
C GLU A 463 -22.05 39.15 -1.41
N VAL A 464 -22.88 38.14 -1.11
CA VAL A 464 -24.29 38.09 -1.48
C VAL A 464 -25.09 39.20 -0.77
N ALA A 465 -24.79 39.51 0.48
CA ALA A 465 -25.41 40.58 1.21
C ALA A 465 -25.02 41.99 0.69
N ALA A 466 -23.76 42.11 0.19
CA ALA A 466 -23.30 43.32 -0.48
C ALA A 466 -23.97 43.53 -1.84
N GLN A 467 -24.20 42.47 -2.60
CA GLN A 467 -24.92 42.53 -3.88
C GLN A 467 -26.44 42.79 -3.76
N ARG A 468 -27.04 42.54 -2.59
CA ARG A 468 -28.46 42.89 -2.31
C ARG A 468 -28.67 44.33 -1.87
N ARG A 469 -27.61 45.12 -1.69
CA ARG A 469 -27.67 46.54 -1.28
C ARG A 469 -27.34 47.53 -2.41
N ILE A 470 -27.20 47.05 -3.62
CA ILE A 470 -27.18 47.80 -4.86
C ILE A 470 -28.47 47.49 -5.63
#